data_b664c52d76117f4f7b16ddbde6ae0934
#
_entry.id   b664c52d76117f4f7b16ddbde6ae0934
#
_cell.length_a   1.000
_cell.length_b   1.000
_cell.length_c   1.000
_cell.angle_alpha   90.00
_cell.angle_beta   90.00
_cell.angle_gamma   90.00
#
_symmetry.space_group_name_H-M   'P 1'
#
loop_
_entity.id
_entity.type
_entity.pdbx_description
1 polymer ?
#
loop_
_entity_poly.entity_id
_entity_poly.type
_entity_poly.pdbx_seq_one_letter_code
_entity_poly.pdbx_strand_id
1 'polypeptide(L)'
;MKGTTKTGNKVELEFPINTSPGILFKRLCTPHGLSEWFADDVNLSGNIFTFFWDGDTRKAELVDKKENKCVKFKWLNDNEQESEGMLIFKLQTDELTGETSLTVIEEISDDEDVDETISLWNHQIGELKRLIGA
;
A
#
# COMPACT_ATOMS: atom_id res chain seq x y z
N MET A 1 17.44 -6.09 9.81
CA MET A 1 17.28 -5.50 8.48
C MET A 1 16.73 -4.08 8.60
N LYS A 2 17.41 -3.14 7.98
CA LYS A 2 16.96 -1.76 7.99
C LYS A 2 15.77 -1.59 7.06
N GLY A 3 14.86 -0.70 7.41
CA GLY A 3 13.67 -0.46 6.62
C GLY A 3 12.55 -1.46 6.87
N THR A 4 12.75 -2.41 7.76
CA THR A 4 11.74 -3.39 8.12
C THR A 4 11.64 -3.45 9.64
N THR A 5 10.45 -3.16 10.15
CA THR A 5 10.19 -3.17 11.58
C THR A 5 8.88 -3.90 11.84
N LYS A 6 8.90 -4.77 12.83
CA LYS A 6 7.68 -5.39 13.33
C LYS A 6 7.42 -4.87 14.73
N THR A 7 6.25 -4.28 14.98
CA THR A 7 5.83 -3.81 16.28
C THR A 7 4.41 -4.32 16.51
N GLY A 8 4.25 -5.22 17.50
CA GLY A 8 2.98 -5.88 17.72
C GLY A 8 2.59 -6.65 16.48
N ASN A 9 1.43 -6.38 15.90
CA ASN A 9 0.90 -7.06 14.72
C ASN A 9 1.00 -6.19 13.49
N LYS A 10 2.14 -5.56 13.28
CA LYS A 10 2.28 -4.63 12.18
C LYS A 10 3.63 -4.77 11.51
N VAL A 11 3.63 -4.60 10.20
CA VAL A 11 4.83 -4.61 9.37
C VAL A 11 5.05 -3.21 8.82
N GLU A 12 6.27 -2.73 8.90
CA GLU A 12 6.64 -1.43 8.34
C GLU A 12 7.87 -1.60 7.45
N LEU A 13 7.74 -1.16 6.19
CA LEU A 13 8.77 -1.32 5.16
C LEU A 13 9.00 0.01 4.48
N GLU A 14 10.25 0.35 4.22
CA GLU A 14 10.59 1.57 3.50
C GLU A 14 11.31 1.22 2.21
N PHE A 15 10.90 1.87 1.11
CA PHE A 15 11.46 1.64 -0.22
C PHE A 15 11.86 2.96 -0.86
N PRO A 16 13.09 3.09 -1.35
CA PRO A 16 13.42 4.24 -2.19
C PRO A 16 12.77 4.06 -3.55
N ILE A 17 12.12 5.11 -4.04
CA ILE A 17 11.42 5.08 -5.33
C ILE A 17 11.89 6.28 -6.15
N ASN A 18 12.51 6.01 -7.30
CA ASN A 18 13.07 7.07 -8.13
C ASN A 18 11.98 7.68 -9.03
N THR A 19 11.12 8.50 -8.44
CA THR A 19 10.04 9.16 -9.15
C THR A 19 9.58 10.38 -8.35
N SER A 20 8.74 11.22 -8.96
CA SER A 20 8.17 12.36 -8.23
C SER A 20 7.05 11.87 -7.30
N PRO A 21 6.82 12.58 -6.18
CA PRO A 21 5.72 12.21 -5.28
C PRO A 21 4.35 12.19 -5.96
N GLY A 22 4.11 13.11 -6.89
CA GLY A 22 2.82 13.18 -7.58
C GLY A 22 2.54 11.97 -8.45
N ILE A 23 3.54 11.47 -9.14
CA ILE A 23 3.41 10.26 -9.98
C ILE A 23 3.13 9.06 -9.08
N LEU A 24 3.89 8.93 -8.00
CA LEU A 24 3.73 7.82 -7.07
C LEU A 24 2.37 7.88 -6.37
N PHE A 25 1.96 9.06 -5.93
CA PHE A 25 0.71 9.23 -5.18
C PHE A 25 -0.50 8.70 -5.95
N LYS A 26 -0.56 8.97 -7.24
CA LYS A 26 -1.68 8.51 -8.08
C LYS A 26 -1.75 6.99 -8.17
N ARG A 27 -0.62 6.31 -8.06
CA ARG A 27 -0.57 4.84 -8.07
C ARG A 27 -1.03 4.23 -6.76
N LEU A 28 -1.17 5.04 -5.70
CA LEU A 28 -1.50 4.58 -4.36
C LEU A 28 -2.95 4.83 -3.98
N CYS A 29 -3.65 5.74 -4.66
CA CYS A 29 -4.97 6.17 -4.21
C CYS A 29 -6.05 6.17 -5.27
N THR A 30 -5.76 5.73 -6.49
CA THR A 30 -6.78 5.65 -7.54
C THR A 30 -7.02 4.19 -7.94
N PRO A 31 -8.26 3.85 -8.34
CA PRO A 31 -8.54 2.48 -8.80
C PRO A 31 -7.65 2.08 -9.96
N HIS A 32 -7.52 2.95 -10.96
CA HIS A 32 -6.68 2.67 -12.13
C HIS A 32 -5.22 2.49 -11.72
N GLY A 33 -4.71 3.40 -10.88
CA GLY A 33 -3.31 3.32 -10.44
C GLY A 33 -3.00 2.03 -9.68
N LEU A 34 -3.90 1.65 -8.77
CA LEU A 34 -3.73 0.43 -7.98
C LEU A 34 -3.91 -0.85 -8.82
N SER A 35 -4.73 -0.79 -9.87
CA SER A 35 -4.94 -1.95 -10.74
C SER A 35 -3.73 -2.27 -11.60
N GLU A 36 -2.76 -1.37 -11.67
CA GLU A 36 -1.59 -1.58 -12.52
C GLU A 36 -0.45 -2.32 -11.80
N TRP A 37 -0.48 -2.36 -10.48
CA TRP A 37 0.61 -3.01 -9.73
C TRP A 37 0.16 -3.76 -8.48
N PHE A 38 -0.91 -3.33 -7.82
CA PHE A 38 -1.31 -3.87 -6.52
C PHE A 38 -2.29 -5.03 -6.65
N ALA A 39 -3.24 -4.92 -7.56
CA ALA A 39 -4.26 -5.94 -7.77
C ALA A 39 -4.53 -6.11 -9.26
N ASP A 40 -5.15 -7.24 -9.63
CA ASP A 40 -5.47 -7.51 -11.03
C ASP A 40 -6.57 -6.58 -11.54
N ASP A 41 -7.49 -6.21 -10.65
CA ASP A 41 -8.54 -5.25 -10.97
C ASP A 41 -8.95 -4.54 -9.68
N VAL A 42 -9.48 -3.33 -9.80
CA VAL A 42 -9.89 -2.53 -8.66
C VAL A 42 -11.16 -1.78 -9.01
N ASN A 43 -12.19 -1.93 -8.18
CA ASN A 43 -13.43 -1.16 -8.30
C ASN A 43 -13.54 -0.21 -7.12
N LEU A 44 -14.15 0.95 -7.37
CA LEU A 44 -14.40 1.95 -6.33
C LEU A 44 -15.88 2.29 -6.31
N SER A 45 -16.47 2.23 -5.12
CA SER A 45 -17.84 2.67 -4.87
C SER A 45 -17.83 3.54 -3.62
N GLY A 46 -18.11 4.84 -3.79
CA GLY A 46 -17.93 5.79 -2.69
C GLY A 46 -16.47 5.86 -2.30
N ASN A 47 -16.14 5.46 -1.09
CA ASN A 47 -14.75 5.35 -0.62
C ASN A 47 -14.36 3.90 -0.32
N ILE A 48 -15.13 2.94 -0.80
CA ILE A 48 -14.82 1.52 -0.64
C ILE A 48 -14.15 1.01 -1.92
N PHE A 49 -12.92 0.54 -1.78
CA PHE A 49 -12.16 -0.07 -2.86
C PHE A 49 -12.31 -1.58 -2.76
N THR A 50 -12.65 -2.22 -3.87
CA THR A 50 -12.68 -3.67 -3.97
C THR A 50 -11.53 -4.11 -4.85
N PHE A 51 -10.63 -4.90 -4.29
CA PHE A 51 -9.44 -5.41 -4.98
C PHE A 51 -9.68 -6.86 -5.38
N PHE A 52 -9.37 -7.17 -6.63
CA PHE A 52 -9.52 -8.52 -7.17
C PHE A 52 -8.14 -9.08 -7.54
N TRP A 53 -7.80 -10.21 -6.96
CA TRP A 53 -6.65 -11.02 -7.35
C TRP A 53 -7.16 -12.37 -7.84
N ASP A 54 -6.33 -13.11 -8.55
CA ASP A 54 -6.71 -14.43 -8.99
C ASP A 54 -7.09 -15.29 -7.79
N GLY A 55 -8.37 -15.64 -7.71
CA GLY A 55 -8.89 -16.47 -6.62
C GLY A 55 -9.17 -15.76 -5.31
N ASP A 56 -9.02 -14.44 -5.25
CA ASP A 56 -9.25 -13.72 -4.00
C ASP A 56 -9.81 -12.32 -4.24
N THR A 57 -10.56 -11.84 -3.26
CA THR A 57 -11.17 -10.51 -3.28
C THR A 57 -11.10 -9.92 -1.88
N ARG A 58 -10.66 -8.67 -1.78
CA ARG A 58 -10.63 -7.94 -0.50
C ARG A 58 -11.17 -6.53 -0.69
N LYS A 59 -11.75 -5.99 0.37
CA LYS A 59 -12.27 -4.63 0.37
C LYS A 59 -11.54 -3.78 1.41
N ALA A 60 -11.38 -2.50 1.08
CA ALA A 60 -10.80 -1.53 2.00
C ALA A 60 -11.51 -0.19 1.86
N GLU A 61 -11.67 0.50 2.95
CA GLU A 61 -12.20 1.86 2.96
C GLU A 61 -11.04 2.85 2.94
N LEU A 62 -11.09 3.81 2.03
CA LEU A 62 -10.13 4.91 2.02
C LEU A 62 -10.54 5.88 3.13
N VAL A 63 -9.78 5.92 4.21
CA VAL A 63 -10.16 6.70 5.40
C VAL A 63 -9.42 8.03 5.50
N ASP A 64 -8.28 8.18 4.83
CA ASP A 64 -7.55 9.44 4.81
C ASP A 64 -6.65 9.50 3.58
N LYS A 65 -6.51 10.71 3.04
CA LYS A 65 -5.69 10.94 1.86
C LYS A 65 -5.15 12.36 1.92
N LYS A 66 -3.82 12.49 1.95
CA LYS A 66 -3.15 13.78 1.90
C LYS A 66 -2.27 13.80 0.67
N GLU A 67 -2.53 14.73 -0.22
CA GLU A 67 -1.88 14.79 -1.53
C GLU A 67 -0.36 14.73 -1.41
N ASN A 68 0.25 13.78 -2.11
CA ASN A 68 1.69 13.57 -2.19
C ASN A 68 2.34 13.22 -0.85
N LYS A 69 1.56 12.87 0.17
CA LYS A 69 2.09 12.59 1.52
C LYS A 69 1.63 11.27 2.10
N CYS A 70 0.35 10.95 1.99
CA CYS A 70 -0.18 9.82 2.74
C CYS A 70 -1.49 9.31 2.16
N VAL A 71 -1.65 7.98 2.18
CA VAL A 71 -2.92 7.32 1.83
C VAL A 71 -3.17 6.26 2.90
N LYS A 72 -4.35 6.29 3.53
CA LYS A 72 -4.69 5.32 4.57
C LYS A 72 -5.94 4.55 4.19
N PHE A 73 -5.81 3.23 4.18
CA PHE A 73 -6.91 2.30 3.95
C PHE A 73 -7.18 1.52 5.22
N LYS A 74 -8.45 1.21 5.42
CA LYS A 74 -8.87 0.32 6.50
C LYS A 74 -9.43 -0.94 5.85
N TRP A 75 -8.77 -2.09 6.09
CA TRP A 75 -9.27 -3.37 5.57
C TRP A 75 -10.60 -3.70 6.23
N LEU A 76 -11.53 -4.20 5.45
CA LEU A 76 -12.87 -4.52 5.90
C LEU A 76 -13.11 -6.02 5.81
N ASN A 77 -14.00 -6.52 6.68
CA ASN A 77 -14.45 -7.90 6.57
C ASN A 77 -15.48 -8.00 5.42
N ASP A 78 -15.94 -9.20 5.14
CA ASP A 78 -16.85 -9.46 4.03
C ASP A 78 -18.16 -8.65 4.14
N ASN A 79 -18.53 -8.24 5.35
CA ASN A 79 -19.74 -7.47 5.59
C ASN A 79 -19.51 -5.96 5.56
N GLU A 80 -18.28 -5.53 5.32
CA GLU A 80 -17.89 -4.12 5.31
C GLU A 80 -18.15 -3.40 6.63
N GLN A 81 -18.20 -4.14 7.74
CA GLN A 81 -18.57 -3.59 9.04
C GLN A 81 -17.45 -3.49 10.04
N GLU A 82 -16.46 -4.35 9.94
CA GLU A 82 -15.37 -4.38 10.90
C GLU A 82 -14.04 -4.19 10.23
N SER A 83 -13.16 -3.47 10.92
CA SER A 83 -11.79 -3.28 10.44
C SER A 83 -10.98 -4.56 10.68
N GLU A 84 -10.26 -4.98 9.63
CA GLU A 84 -9.27 -6.05 9.72
C GLU A 84 -7.87 -5.51 9.74
N GLY A 85 -7.69 -4.25 10.15
CA GLY A 85 -6.41 -3.60 10.24
C GLY A 85 -6.27 -2.48 9.22
N MET A 86 -5.18 -1.74 9.36
CA MET A 86 -4.90 -0.59 8.50
C MET A 86 -3.79 -0.92 7.51
N LEU A 87 -3.87 -0.29 6.34
CA LEU A 87 -2.81 -0.26 5.36
C LEU A 87 -2.50 1.21 5.08
N ILE A 88 -1.28 1.62 5.34
CA ILE A 88 -0.88 3.02 5.22
C ILE A 88 0.29 3.13 4.26
N PHE A 89 0.17 4.04 3.29
CA PHE A 89 1.27 4.42 2.41
C PHE A 89 1.70 5.84 2.78
N LYS A 90 2.97 6.01 3.12
CA LYS A 90 3.53 7.33 3.42
C LYS A 90 4.61 7.66 2.41
N LEU A 91 4.56 8.88 1.89
CA LEU A 91 5.57 9.38 0.96
C LEU A 91 6.41 10.42 1.66
N GLN A 92 7.71 10.34 1.46
CA GLN A 92 8.66 11.32 1.98
C GLN A 92 9.62 11.72 0.88
N THR A 93 9.99 12.99 0.85
CA THR A 93 10.99 13.50 -0.07
C THR A 93 12.14 14.07 0.75
N ASP A 94 13.35 13.60 0.45
CA ASP A 94 14.55 14.12 1.10
C ASP A 94 14.80 15.53 0.60
N GLU A 95 14.91 16.50 1.52
CA GLU A 95 15.08 17.90 1.16
C GLU A 95 16.44 18.19 0.49
N LEU A 96 17.45 17.38 0.81
CA LEU A 96 18.80 17.59 0.29
C LEU A 96 19.01 16.94 -1.08
N THR A 97 18.49 15.72 -1.26
CA THR A 97 18.72 14.95 -2.47
C THR A 97 17.55 14.97 -3.44
N GLY A 98 16.35 15.31 -2.95
CA GLY A 98 15.14 15.23 -3.76
C GLY A 98 14.63 13.82 -3.96
N GLU A 99 15.24 12.83 -3.29
CA GLU A 99 14.83 11.45 -3.42
C GLU A 99 13.50 11.19 -2.71
N THR A 100 12.66 10.39 -3.35
CA THR A 100 11.37 10.00 -2.80
C THR A 100 11.48 8.62 -2.19
N SER A 101 10.87 8.43 -1.02
CA SER A 101 10.73 7.11 -0.42
C SER A 101 9.27 6.82 -0.10
N LEU A 102 8.91 5.56 -0.18
CA LEU A 102 7.58 5.05 0.17
C LEU A 102 7.72 4.16 1.39
N THR A 103 6.96 4.48 2.44
CA THR A 103 6.86 3.62 3.62
C THR A 103 5.51 2.94 3.59
N VAL A 104 5.51 1.62 3.66
CA VAL A 104 4.31 0.81 3.73
C VAL A 104 4.16 0.30 5.16
N ILE A 105 3.02 0.58 5.76
CA ILE A 105 2.71 0.11 7.12
C ILE A 105 1.43 -0.70 7.01
N GLU A 106 1.48 -1.98 7.37
CA GLU A 106 0.31 -2.83 7.34
C GLU A 106 0.15 -3.55 8.66
N GLU A 107 -1.04 -3.41 9.25
CA GLU A 107 -1.43 -4.19 10.41
C GLU A 107 -1.89 -5.56 9.95
N ILE A 108 -1.38 -6.59 10.58
CA ILE A 108 -1.69 -7.98 10.21
C ILE A 108 -2.22 -8.71 11.43
N SER A 109 -2.95 -9.80 11.22
CA SER A 109 -3.46 -10.61 12.31
C SER A 109 -2.35 -11.47 12.91
N ASP A 110 -2.56 -11.95 14.14
CA ASP A 110 -1.56 -12.75 14.86
C ASP A 110 -1.17 -14.01 14.14
N ASP A 111 -2.07 -14.58 13.36
CA ASP A 111 -1.85 -15.84 12.65
C ASP A 111 -1.31 -15.63 11.23
N GLU A 112 -1.07 -14.40 10.80
CA GLU A 112 -0.43 -14.14 9.52
C GLU A 112 1.09 -14.30 9.63
N ASP A 113 1.69 -14.84 8.55
CA ASP A 113 3.12 -14.99 8.46
C ASP A 113 3.78 -13.67 8.09
N VAL A 114 4.56 -13.12 9.00
CA VAL A 114 5.23 -11.83 8.80
C VAL A 114 6.21 -11.90 7.63
N ASP A 115 6.99 -12.97 7.53
CA ASP A 115 7.98 -13.10 6.46
C ASP A 115 7.31 -13.21 5.11
N GLU A 116 6.18 -13.90 5.03
CA GLU A 116 5.41 -13.99 3.80
C GLU A 116 4.85 -12.63 3.40
N THR A 117 4.34 -11.87 4.37
CA THR A 117 3.84 -10.51 4.14
C THR A 117 4.94 -9.59 3.61
N ILE A 118 6.11 -9.65 4.21
CA ILE A 118 7.27 -8.86 3.76
C ILE A 118 7.66 -9.25 2.35
N SER A 119 7.72 -10.54 2.06
CA SER A 119 8.09 -11.05 0.74
C SER A 119 7.09 -10.57 -0.33
N LEU A 120 5.80 -10.61 -0.01
CA LEU A 120 4.75 -10.14 -0.92
C LEU A 120 4.90 -8.66 -1.21
N TRP A 121 5.13 -7.83 -0.19
CA TRP A 121 5.34 -6.40 -0.40
C TRP A 121 6.57 -6.11 -1.24
N ASN A 122 7.67 -6.81 -1.00
CA ASN A 122 8.88 -6.65 -1.81
C ASN A 122 8.59 -6.96 -3.28
N HIS A 123 7.81 -7.99 -3.55
CA HIS A 123 7.43 -8.34 -4.91
C HIS A 123 6.54 -7.26 -5.54
N GLN A 124 5.52 -6.83 -4.82
CA GLN A 124 4.57 -5.84 -5.34
C GLN A 124 5.22 -4.48 -5.57
N ILE A 125 6.08 -4.04 -4.65
CA ILE A 125 6.79 -2.78 -4.85
C ILE A 125 7.77 -2.88 -6.01
N GLY A 126 8.37 -4.05 -6.21
CA GLY A 126 9.21 -4.30 -7.39
C GLY A 126 8.42 -4.11 -8.69
N GLU A 127 7.19 -4.58 -8.73
CA GLU A 127 6.31 -4.36 -9.90
C GLU A 127 5.97 -2.90 -10.08
N LEU A 128 5.69 -2.19 -8.98
CA LEU A 128 5.42 -0.74 -9.03
C LEU A 128 6.62 0.00 -9.60
N LYS A 129 7.82 -0.30 -9.14
CA LYS A 129 9.04 0.36 -9.62
C LYS A 129 9.26 0.11 -11.11
N ARG A 130 9.02 -1.12 -11.56
CA ARG A 130 9.13 -1.45 -12.99
C ARG A 130 8.12 -0.67 -13.81
N LEU A 131 6.90 -0.55 -13.31
CA LEU A 131 5.82 0.15 -14.01
C LEU A 131 6.16 1.63 -14.25
N ILE A 132 6.71 2.30 -13.26
CA ILE A 132 6.99 3.73 -13.35
C ILE A 132 8.43 4.04 -13.77
N GLY A 133 9.22 3.02 -14.05
CA GLY A 133 10.60 3.19 -14.48
C GLY A 133 11.56 3.62 -13.38
N ALA A 134 11.26 3.23 -12.16
CA ALA A 134 12.02 3.67 -10.99
C ALA A 134 13.00 2.61 -10.48
#